data_44fc56be2ca0ee6a06096b5910f7fe3d
#
_entry.id   44fc56be2ca0ee6a06096b5910f7fe3d
#
_cell.length_a   1.000
_cell.length_b   1.000
_cell.length_c   1.000
_cell.angle_alpha   90.00
_cell.angle_beta   90.00
_cell.angle_gamma   90.00
#
_symmetry.space_group_name_H-M   'P 1'
#
loop_
_entity.id
_entity.type
_entity.pdbx_description
1 polymer ?
#
loop_
_entity_poly.entity_id
_entity_poly.type
_entity_poly.pdbx_seq_one_letter_code
_entity_poly.pdbx_strand_id
1 'polypeptide(L)'
;MSAELVASHVDARIARVAARQHGLVSRAQLRALGLAESTIGSRIAAGRLHRVHRGVYVVGHPVIAPRARWMAAVLTCGPDAALSHASAAALWEIRQSAATRTDVTVPTAGGRAKRPRLRVHRTTDLHRDEVTTRHAIPVTTPARTILDLAAVLRRDDLERLLDQAEIEQVTDYPALRAMVGAHASHKGAARLDHALDHHEAGAALTKSDLERLFLKICRDHGLPTPLVNQHVDQDEVDFLFPAQRLIVEADSWTHHRTRHRFERDRRRDAAHTLAGYRTLRFTDRDLENAPHTIAQTLRTALGEQRAASSQGP
;
A
#
# COMPACT_ATOMS: atom_id res chain seq x y z
N MET A 1 -44.27 6.40 31.09
CA MET A 1 -43.33 5.49 30.46
C MET A 1 -42.30 5.06 31.51
N SER A 2 -42.11 3.76 31.69
CA SER A 2 -41.20 3.23 32.73
C SER A 2 -39.74 3.60 32.39
N ALA A 3 -38.93 3.91 33.40
CA ALA A 3 -37.49 4.21 33.25
C ALA A 3 -36.71 3.09 32.50
N GLU A 4 -37.16 1.85 32.63
CA GLU A 4 -36.61 0.69 31.92
C GLU A 4 -36.86 0.73 30.41
N LEU A 5 -38.06 1.17 29.96
CA LEU A 5 -38.37 1.31 28.54
C LEU A 5 -37.51 2.41 27.88
N VAL A 6 -37.27 3.50 28.58
CA VAL A 6 -36.39 4.60 28.11
C VAL A 6 -34.94 4.14 28.05
N ALA A 7 -34.48 3.40 29.05
CA ALA A 7 -33.09 2.85 29.05
C ALA A 7 -32.89 1.85 27.92
N SER A 8 -33.84 0.96 27.69
CA SER A 8 -33.79 -0.02 26.57
C SER A 8 -33.78 0.67 25.22
N HIS A 9 -34.55 1.75 25.03
CA HIS A 9 -34.54 2.51 23.78
C HIS A 9 -33.21 3.22 23.51
N VAL A 10 -32.58 3.77 24.55
CA VAL A 10 -31.26 4.40 24.45
C VAL A 10 -30.17 3.36 24.13
N ASP A 11 -30.22 2.18 24.76
CA ASP A 11 -29.28 1.10 24.49
C ASP A 11 -29.39 0.59 23.07
N ALA A 12 -30.58 0.46 22.50
CA ALA A 12 -30.79 0.10 21.11
C ALA A 12 -30.22 1.15 20.14
N ARG A 13 -30.31 2.45 20.49
CA ARG A 13 -29.69 3.53 19.69
C ARG A 13 -28.17 3.49 19.74
N ILE A 14 -27.59 3.26 20.91
CA ILE A 14 -26.15 3.09 21.10
C ILE A 14 -25.66 1.89 20.26
N ALA A 15 -26.31 0.74 20.37
CA ALA A 15 -26.00 -0.47 19.64
C ALA A 15 -26.04 -0.24 18.11
N ARG A 16 -27.04 0.50 17.63
CA ARG A 16 -27.17 0.84 16.20
C ARG A 16 -26.01 1.72 15.69
N VAL A 17 -25.56 2.70 16.49
CA VAL A 17 -24.39 3.52 16.16
C VAL A 17 -23.13 2.65 16.17
N ALA A 18 -22.95 1.85 17.21
CA ALA A 18 -21.79 1.00 17.38
C ALA A 18 -21.68 -0.05 16.26
N ALA A 19 -22.77 -0.65 15.83
CA ALA A 19 -22.80 -1.63 14.73
C ALA A 19 -22.25 -1.07 13.43
N ARG A 20 -22.44 0.22 13.17
CA ARG A 20 -21.91 0.91 11.98
C ARG A 20 -20.45 1.35 12.13
N GLN A 21 -19.85 1.20 13.29
CA GLN A 21 -18.52 1.70 13.66
C GLN A 21 -17.67 0.64 14.36
N HIS A 22 -17.76 -0.63 13.90
CA HIS A 22 -16.99 -1.75 14.46
C HIS A 22 -17.12 -1.93 15.98
N GLY A 23 -18.32 -1.71 16.52
CA GLY A 23 -18.60 -1.81 17.95
C GLY A 23 -18.22 -0.57 18.77
N LEU A 24 -17.84 0.53 18.12
CA LEU A 24 -17.34 1.73 18.78
C LEU A 24 -18.37 2.86 18.82
N VAL A 25 -18.23 3.72 19.83
CA VAL A 25 -19.00 4.95 19.96
C VAL A 25 -18.14 6.05 20.59
N SER A 26 -18.25 7.27 20.09
CA SER A 26 -17.58 8.42 20.70
C SER A 26 -18.41 9.05 21.80
N ARG A 27 -17.74 9.75 22.73
CA ARG A 27 -18.41 10.54 23.78
C ARG A 27 -19.35 11.59 23.19
N ALA A 28 -18.95 12.22 22.09
CA ALA A 28 -19.80 13.20 21.39
C ALA A 28 -21.11 12.54 20.89
N GLN A 29 -21.04 11.34 20.32
CA GLN A 29 -22.20 10.59 19.87
C GLN A 29 -23.10 10.16 21.05
N LEU A 30 -22.52 9.70 22.18
CA LEU A 30 -23.29 9.38 23.37
C LEU A 30 -24.02 10.63 23.90
N ARG A 31 -23.38 11.79 23.92
CA ARG A 31 -24.00 13.06 24.28
C ARG A 31 -25.14 13.45 23.32
N ALA A 32 -24.91 13.30 22.02
CA ALA A 32 -25.95 13.55 21.01
C ALA A 32 -27.15 12.58 21.12
N LEU A 33 -26.92 11.39 21.68
CA LEU A 33 -28.00 10.44 22.03
C LEU A 33 -28.72 10.80 23.34
N GLY A 34 -28.33 11.88 24.01
CA GLY A 34 -28.98 12.38 25.25
C GLY A 34 -28.36 11.84 26.55
N LEU A 35 -27.23 11.15 26.53
CA LEU A 35 -26.62 10.65 27.76
C LEU A 35 -25.93 11.78 28.55
N ALA A 36 -26.20 11.88 29.81
CA ALA A 36 -25.43 12.73 30.73
C ALA A 36 -24.07 12.12 31.04
N GLU A 37 -23.10 12.93 31.44
CA GLU A 37 -21.74 12.49 31.79
C GLU A 37 -21.74 11.43 32.91
N SER A 38 -22.58 11.62 33.94
CA SER A 38 -22.77 10.66 35.02
C SER A 38 -23.25 9.30 34.50
N THR A 39 -24.18 9.30 33.53
CA THR A 39 -24.70 8.07 32.91
C THR A 39 -23.62 7.37 32.10
N ILE A 40 -22.77 8.12 31.37
CA ILE A 40 -21.60 7.54 30.66
C ILE A 40 -20.64 6.92 31.68
N GLY A 41 -20.36 7.62 32.78
CA GLY A 41 -19.52 7.11 33.87
C GLY A 41 -20.05 5.83 34.48
N SER A 42 -21.34 5.78 34.80
CA SER A 42 -22.00 4.58 35.34
C SER A 42 -21.94 3.39 34.38
N ARG A 43 -22.08 3.62 33.06
CA ARG A 43 -21.97 2.57 32.04
C ARG A 43 -20.52 2.03 31.90
N ILE A 44 -19.53 2.89 32.12
CA ILE A 44 -18.13 2.47 32.18
C ILE A 44 -17.90 1.61 33.42
N ALA A 45 -18.35 2.07 34.57
CA ALA A 45 -18.24 1.33 35.83
C ALA A 45 -18.94 -0.04 35.78
N ALA A 46 -20.12 -0.10 35.12
CA ALA A 46 -20.87 -1.33 34.92
C ALA A 46 -20.33 -2.24 33.80
N GLY A 47 -19.18 -1.93 33.17
CA GLY A 47 -18.61 -2.74 32.10
C GLY A 47 -19.40 -2.77 30.79
N ARG A 48 -20.38 -1.85 30.62
CA ARG A 48 -21.13 -1.74 29.34
C ARG A 48 -20.42 -0.92 28.29
N LEU A 49 -19.45 -0.07 28.69
CA LEU A 49 -18.60 0.74 27.87
C LEU A 49 -17.15 0.57 28.32
N HIS A 50 -16.26 0.18 27.41
CA HIS A 50 -14.84 0.03 27.71
C HIS A 50 -14.03 1.08 26.94
N ARG A 51 -13.18 1.84 27.66
CA ARG A 51 -12.40 2.93 27.06
C ARG A 51 -11.29 2.38 26.17
N VAL A 52 -11.28 2.77 24.90
CA VAL A 52 -10.22 2.47 23.92
C VAL A 52 -9.26 3.64 23.81
N HIS A 53 -9.80 4.84 23.65
CA HIS A 53 -9.10 6.12 23.68
C HIS A 53 -9.85 7.14 24.51
N ARG A 54 -9.24 8.30 24.76
CA ARG A 54 -9.94 9.40 25.42
C ARG A 54 -11.18 9.78 24.62
N GLY A 55 -12.37 9.58 25.21
CA GLY A 55 -13.64 9.89 24.57
C GLY A 55 -14.12 8.91 23.51
N VAL A 56 -13.50 7.73 23.40
CA VAL A 56 -13.96 6.65 22.51
C VAL A 56 -14.06 5.34 23.30
N TYR A 57 -15.17 4.65 23.11
CA TYR A 57 -15.52 3.45 23.85
C TYR A 57 -15.94 2.33 22.89
N VAL A 58 -15.62 1.09 23.25
CA VAL A 58 -16.24 -0.08 22.66
C VAL A 58 -17.44 -0.49 23.51
N VAL A 59 -18.52 -0.91 22.86
CA VAL A 59 -19.78 -1.30 23.50
C VAL A 59 -19.76 -2.79 23.82
N GLY A 60 -20.04 -3.13 25.06
CA GLY A 60 -20.25 -4.50 25.54
C GLY A 60 -18.95 -5.27 25.81
N HIS A 61 -18.08 -5.47 24.84
CA HIS A 61 -16.95 -6.38 24.95
C HIS A 61 -15.59 -5.65 24.75
N PRO A 62 -14.56 -5.87 25.61
CA PRO A 62 -13.32 -5.10 25.57
C PRO A 62 -12.35 -5.44 24.42
N VAL A 63 -12.56 -6.58 23.72
CA VAL A 63 -11.71 -6.99 22.61
C VAL A 63 -12.12 -6.25 21.34
N ILE A 64 -11.14 -5.63 20.68
CA ILE A 64 -11.35 -4.87 19.46
C ILE A 64 -10.61 -5.53 18.29
N ALA A 65 -11.33 -5.73 17.17
CA ALA A 65 -10.77 -6.22 15.92
C ALA A 65 -9.75 -5.21 15.33
N PRO A 66 -8.84 -5.64 14.45
CA PRO A 66 -7.86 -4.74 13.83
C PRO A 66 -8.48 -3.48 13.21
N ARG A 67 -9.58 -3.63 12.44
CA ARG A 67 -10.29 -2.49 11.82
C ARG A 67 -10.94 -1.55 12.86
N ALA A 68 -11.38 -2.07 14.00
CA ALA A 68 -11.90 -1.26 15.08
C ALA A 68 -10.84 -0.31 15.69
N ARG A 69 -9.54 -0.69 15.67
CA ARG A 69 -8.44 0.19 16.09
C ARG A 69 -8.33 1.42 15.19
N TRP A 70 -8.49 1.25 13.88
CA TRP A 70 -8.47 2.35 12.92
C TRP A 70 -9.70 3.28 13.11
N MET A 71 -10.88 2.70 13.23
CA MET A 71 -12.10 3.48 13.54
C MET A 71 -11.97 4.24 14.86
N ALA A 72 -11.42 3.61 15.91
CA ALA A 72 -11.20 4.27 17.20
C ALA A 72 -10.23 5.47 17.07
N ALA A 73 -9.19 5.34 16.23
CA ALA A 73 -8.26 6.42 15.95
C ALA A 73 -8.95 7.62 15.27
N VAL A 74 -9.75 7.35 14.24
CA VAL A 74 -10.53 8.38 13.53
C VAL A 74 -11.52 9.05 14.49
N LEU A 75 -12.35 8.30 15.21
CA LEU A 75 -13.31 8.84 16.18
C LEU A 75 -12.65 9.69 17.28
N THR A 76 -11.41 9.34 17.67
CA THR A 76 -10.64 10.09 18.67
C THR A 76 -10.21 11.46 18.14
N CYS A 77 -10.00 11.58 16.84
CA CYS A 77 -9.53 12.82 16.20
C CYS A 77 -10.64 13.78 15.82
N GLY A 78 -11.88 13.33 15.76
CA GLY A 78 -13.04 14.18 15.48
C GLY A 78 -13.82 13.78 14.23
N PRO A 79 -14.91 14.49 13.90
CA PRO A 79 -15.82 14.12 12.82
C PRO A 79 -15.19 14.24 11.43
N ASP A 80 -14.27 15.20 11.24
CA ASP A 80 -13.63 15.46 9.95
C ASP A 80 -12.29 14.72 9.79
N ALA A 81 -11.98 13.81 10.70
CA ALA A 81 -10.75 13.03 10.67
C ALA A 81 -10.89 11.84 9.71
N ALA A 82 -9.84 11.55 8.97
CA ALA A 82 -9.75 10.40 8.09
C ALA A 82 -8.48 9.59 8.35
N LEU A 83 -8.57 8.27 8.21
CA LEU A 83 -7.41 7.39 8.16
C LEU A 83 -6.54 7.80 6.97
N SER A 84 -5.21 7.83 7.12
CA SER A 84 -4.31 8.36 6.09
C SER A 84 -2.97 7.63 6.05
N HIS A 85 -2.08 8.01 5.12
CA HIS A 85 -0.70 7.53 5.01
C HIS A 85 -0.60 6.00 5.08
N ALA A 86 0.30 5.46 5.91
CA ALA A 86 0.54 4.02 6.00
C ALA A 86 -0.67 3.21 6.49
N SER A 87 -1.51 3.80 7.34
CA SER A 87 -2.73 3.14 7.81
C SER A 87 -3.81 3.09 6.73
N ALA A 88 -3.95 4.14 5.93
CA ALA A 88 -4.84 4.13 4.76
C ALA A 88 -4.34 3.15 3.69
N ALA A 89 -3.05 3.15 3.40
CA ALA A 89 -2.46 2.21 2.44
C ALA A 89 -2.69 0.75 2.85
N ALA A 90 -2.63 0.44 4.15
CA ALA A 90 -2.96 -0.89 4.66
C ALA A 90 -4.45 -1.22 4.56
N LEU A 91 -5.35 -0.24 4.74
CA LEU A 91 -6.78 -0.42 4.54
C LEU A 91 -7.14 -0.59 3.05
N TRP A 92 -6.41 0.08 2.16
CA TRP A 92 -6.51 -0.08 0.70
C TRP A 92 -5.84 -1.35 0.17
N GLU A 93 -5.07 -2.06 1.01
CA GLU A 93 -4.33 -3.28 0.68
C GLU A 93 -3.16 -3.04 -0.30
N ILE A 94 -2.80 -1.77 -0.51
CA ILE A 94 -1.70 -1.38 -1.40
C ILE A 94 -0.32 -1.37 -0.70
N ARG A 95 -0.28 -1.46 0.63
CA ARG A 95 0.96 -1.61 1.39
C ARG A 95 0.68 -2.19 2.77
N GLN A 96 1.39 -3.24 3.14
CA GLN A 96 1.34 -3.72 4.52
C GLN A 96 1.98 -2.70 5.46
N SER A 97 1.40 -2.54 6.63
CA SER A 97 1.92 -1.64 7.66
C SER A 97 2.16 -2.40 8.96
N ALA A 98 3.42 -2.51 9.35
CA ALA A 98 3.85 -2.97 10.68
C ALA A 98 3.88 -1.83 11.71
N ALA A 99 3.33 -0.64 11.38
CA ALA A 99 3.40 0.53 12.24
C ALA A 99 2.61 0.32 13.55
N THR A 100 3.26 0.63 14.66
CA THR A 100 2.64 0.59 16.01
C THR A 100 1.67 1.75 16.25
N ARG A 101 1.69 2.76 15.38
CA ARG A 101 0.85 3.95 15.44
C ARG A 101 -0.09 3.99 14.25
N THR A 102 -1.31 4.43 14.50
CA THR A 102 -2.30 4.67 13.44
C THR A 102 -2.15 6.11 12.92
N ASP A 103 -2.04 6.26 11.61
CA ASP A 103 -1.97 7.55 10.92
C ASP A 103 -3.37 8.08 10.64
N VAL A 104 -3.65 9.30 11.08
CA VAL A 104 -4.93 9.98 10.89
C VAL A 104 -4.65 11.42 10.46
N THR A 105 -5.30 11.87 9.40
CA THR A 105 -5.26 13.28 8.96
C THR A 105 -6.51 14.02 9.45
N VAL A 106 -6.30 15.25 9.92
CA VAL A 106 -7.36 16.19 10.31
C VAL A 106 -7.21 17.49 9.51
N PRO A 107 -8.31 18.02 8.93
CA PRO A 107 -8.27 19.26 8.12
C PRO A 107 -8.19 20.51 9.02
N THR A 108 -7.06 20.68 9.71
CA THR A 108 -6.81 21.83 10.59
C THR A 108 -5.35 22.18 10.67
N ALA A 109 -5.03 23.47 10.70
CA ALA A 109 -3.67 23.96 10.88
C ALA A 109 -3.18 23.88 12.35
N GLY A 110 -4.08 23.79 13.31
CA GLY A 110 -3.79 23.95 14.74
C GLY A 110 -3.78 22.65 15.55
N GLY A 111 -3.10 22.71 16.70
CA GLY A 111 -3.16 21.68 17.73
C GLY A 111 -1.92 20.79 17.82
N ARG A 112 -1.31 20.70 19.03
CA ARG A 112 -0.09 19.93 19.32
C ARG A 112 -0.33 18.72 20.20
N ALA A 113 -1.58 18.35 20.47
CA ALA A 113 -1.85 17.25 21.38
C ALA A 113 -1.29 15.92 20.86
N LYS A 114 -0.22 15.44 21.49
CA LYS A 114 0.29 14.08 21.26
C LYS A 114 -0.72 13.09 21.80
N ARG A 115 -1.07 12.10 20.99
CA ARG A 115 -1.97 11.01 21.38
C ARG A 115 -1.20 9.69 21.35
N PRO A 116 -1.18 8.92 22.43
CA PRO A 116 -0.51 7.62 22.43
C PRO A 116 -1.05 6.74 21.27
N ARG A 117 -0.16 6.03 20.59
CA ARG A 117 -0.48 5.13 19.48
C ARG A 117 -1.11 5.77 18.24
N LEU A 118 -1.21 7.11 18.18
CA LEU A 118 -1.66 7.84 17.02
C LEU A 118 -0.56 8.73 16.46
N ARG A 119 -0.51 8.85 15.15
CA ARG A 119 0.24 9.87 14.43
C ARG A 119 -0.80 10.75 13.75
N VAL A 120 -0.97 11.96 14.25
CA VAL A 120 -1.96 12.90 13.74
C VAL A 120 -1.26 13.87 12.80
N HIS A 121 -1.62 13.77 11.53
CA HIS A 121 -1.22 14.71 10.47
C HIS A 121 -2.25 15.84 10.41
N ARG A 122 -1.79 17.07 10.24
CA ARG A 122 -2.65 18.24 10.16
C ARG A 122 -2.34 18.99 8.90
N THR A 123 -3.38 19.31 8.16
CA THR A 123 -3.30 20.08 6.94
C THR A 123 -4.58 20.85 6.72
N THR A 124 -4.50 22.00 6.12
CA THR A 124 -5.66 22.73 5.58
C THR A 124 -5.93 22.35 4.12
N ASP A 125 -5.04 21.56 3.56
CA ASP A 125 -5.02 21.10 2.18
C ASP A 125 -5.52 19.65 2.10
N LEU A 126 -6.74 19.41 2.59
CA LEU A 126 -7.47 18.14 2.44
C LEU A 126 -8.90 18.49 2.02
N HIS A 127 -9.22 18.18 0.78
CA HIS A 127 -10.53 18.45 0.21
C HIS A 127 -11.51 17.33 0.57
N ARG A 128 -12.82 17.63 0.54
CA ARG A 128 -13.85 16.66 0.95
C ARG A 128 -13.95 15.46 0.02
N ASP A 129 -13.72 15.65 -1.26
CA ASP A 129 -13.69 14.61 -2.30
C ASP A 129 -12.46 13.70 -2.21
N GLU A 130 -11.44 14.10 -1.43
CA GLU A 130 -10.26 13.29 -1.14
C GLU A 130 -10.45 12.37 0.07
N VAL A 131 -11.62 12.40 0.68
CA VAL A 131 -12.00 11.52 1.79
C VAL A 131 -13.20 10.68 1.37
N THR A 132 -13.08 9.39 1.56
CA THR A 132 -14.14 8.42 1.27
C THR A 132 -14.33 7.48 2.48
N THR A 133 -15.10 6.43 2.29
CA THR A 133 -15.33 5.43 3.33
C THR A 133 -15.02 4.03 2.79
N ARG A 134 -14.14 3.29 3.47
CA ARG A 134 -13.89 1.88 3.20
C ARG A 134 -14.12 1.07 4.47
N HIS A 135 -14.91 0.00 4.39
CA HIS A 135 -15.32 -0.79 5.56
C HIS A 135 -15.89 0.08 6.71
N ALA A 136 -16.72 1.05 6.37
CA ALA A 136 -17.30 2.04 7.30
C ALA A 136 -16.27 2.94 8.03
N ILE A 137 -15.01 2.99 7.60
CA ILE A 137 -13.95 3.83 8.16
C ILE A 137 -13.70 5.00 7.22
N PRO A 138 -13.82 6.27 7.66
CA PRO A 138 -13.37 7.43 6.89
C PRO A 138 -11.88 7.31 6.57
N VAL A 139 -11.51 7.46 5.32
CA VAL A 139 -10.14 7.23 4.82
C VAL A 139 -9.84 8.15 3.64
N THR A 140 -8.61 8.61 3.51
CA THR A 140 -8.17 9.33 2.31
C THR A 140 -8.30 8.43 1.07
N THR A 141 -8.70 9.01 -0.07
CA THR A 141 -8.75 8.28 -1.35
C THR A 141 -7.39 7.64 -1.66
N PRO A 142 -7.32 6.62 -2.51
CA PRO A 142 -6.05 6.01 -2.88
C PRO A 142 -5.06 7.03 -3.44
N ALA A 143 -5.47 7.91 -4.35
CA ALA A 143 -4.62 8.92 -4.93
C ALA A 143 -4.07 9.89 -3.87
N ARG A 144 -4.92 10.37 -2.94
CA ARG A 144 -4.47 11.20 -1.82
C ARG A 144 -3.55 10.45 -0.88
N THR A 145 -3.84 9.19 -0.57
CA THR A 145 -2.98 8.33 0.26
C THR A 145 -1.58 8.18 -0.34
N ILE A 146 -1.49 7.99 -1.65
CA ILE A 146 -0.21 7.88 -2.39
C ILE A 146 0.54 9.21 -2.37
N LEU A 147 -0.13 10.34 -2.59
CA LEU A 147 0.47 11.68 -2.50
C LEU A 147 1.06 11.93 -1.10
N ASP A 148 0.30 11.63 -0.05
CA ASP A 148 0.76 11.78 1.33
C ASP A 148 1.99 10.91 1.63
N LEU A 149 2.02 9.68 1.11
CA LEU A 149 3.13 8.74 1.28
C LEU A 149 4.35 9.12 0.44
N ALA A 150 4.17 9.72 -0.73
CA ALA A 150 5.27 10.22 -1.56
C ALA A 150 6.13 11.25 -0.84
N ALA A 151 5.56 11.98 0.13
CA ALA A 151 6.32 12.92 0.96
C ALA A 151 7.33 12.26 1.91
N VAL A 152 7.13 11.00 2.28
CA VAL A 152 7.86 10.33 3.37
C VAL A 152 8.55 9.03 2.97
N LEU A 153 8.13 8.37 1.89
CA LEU A 153 8.71 7.12 1.43
C LEU A 153 10.04 7.37 0.68
N ARG A 154 10.88 6.36 0.67
CA ARG A 154 12.02 6.28 -0.26
C ARG A 154 11.49 6.03 -1.67
N ARG A 155 12.30 6.30 -2.68
CA ARG A 155 11.93 6.12 -4.09
C ARG A 155 11.43 4.71 -4.38
N ASP A 156 12.22 3.70 -4.04
CA ASP A 156 11.87 2.29 -4.30
C ASP A 156 10.59 1.83 -3.58
N ASP A 157 10.32 2.41 -2.38
CA ASP A 157 9.10 2.12 -1.64
C ASP A 157 7.88 2.79 -2.28
N LEU A 158 8.05 3.98 -2.86
CA LEU A 158 6.99 4.68 -3.59
C LEU A 158 6.64 3.94 -4.88
N GLU A 159 7.63 3.45 -5.58
CA GLU A 159 7.42 2.65 -6.79
C GLU A 159 6.67 1.36 -6.49
N ARG A 160 7.11 0.59 -5.48
CA ARG A 160 6.36 -0.60 -5.04
C ARG A 160 4.93 -0.28 -4.59
N LEU A 161 4.70 0.91 -4.05
CA LEU A 161 3.36 1.36 -3.67
C LEU A 161 2.50 1.63 -4.91
N LEU A 162 3.06 2.25 -5.94
CA LEU A 162 2.38 2.49 -7.23
C LEU A 162 2.04 1.17 -7.92
N ASP A 163 3.00 0.25 -7.97
CA ASP A 163 2.81 -1.11 -8.49
C ASP A 163 1.63 -1.80 -7.85
N GLN A 164 1.62 -1.81 -6.52
CA GLN A 164 0.56 -2.49 -5.79
C GLN A 164 -0.79 -1.79 -5.95
N ALA A 165 -0.82 -0.46 -6.07
CA ALA A 165 -2.04 0.30 -6.31
C ALA A 165 -2.64 -0.02 -7.70
N GLU A 166 -1.81 -0.27 -8.69
CA GLU A 166 -2.22 -0.72 -10.01
C GLU A 166 -2.74 -2.17 -9.97
N ILE A 167 -2.02 -3.09 -9.32
CA ILE A 167 -2.45 -4.49 -9.13
C ILE A 167 -3.81 -4.57 -8.46
N GLU A 168 -4.04 -3.79 -7.41
CA GLU A 168 -5.31 -3.74 -6.68
C GLU A 168 -6.38 -2.90 -7.38
N GLN A 169 -6.03 -2.24 -8.50
CA GLN A 169 -6.93 -1.40 -9.30
C GLN A 169 -7.69 -0.36 -8.46
N VAL A 170 -7.04 0.23 -7.47
CA VAL A 170 -7.65 1.20 -6.56
C VAL A 170 -7.55 2.64 -7.06
N THR A 171 -6.63 2.91 -8.01
CA THR A 171 -6.44 4.21 -8.67
C THR A 171 -5.78 4.00 -10.03
N ASP A 172 -5.75 5.04 -10.85
CA ASP A 172 -5.10 5.06 -12.16
C ASP A 172 -4.15 6.28 -12.29
N TYR A 173 -3.34 6.28 -13.35
CA TYR A 173 -2.40 7.37 -13.61
C TYR A 173 -3.06 8.74 -13.82
N PRO A 174 -4.17 8.85 -14.58
CA PRO A 174 -4.90 10.11 -14.70
C PRO A 174 -5.33 10.69 -13.36
N ALA A 175 -5.85 9.87 -12.45
CA ALA A 175 -6.26 10.30 -11.11
C ALA A 175 -5.05 10.76 -10.27
N LEU A 176 -3.91 10.06 -10.38
CA LEU A 176 -2.66 10.46 -9.70
C LEU A 176 -2.11 11.77 -10.26
N ARG A 177 -2.10 11.97 -11.58
CA ARG A 177 -1.70 13.24 -12.22
C ARG A 177 -2.62 14.39 -11.82
N ALA A 178 -3.93 14.17 -11.79
CA ALA A 178 -4.89 15.16 -11.32
C ALA A 178 -4.63 15.54 -9.86
N MET A 179 -4.30 14.57 -9.00
CA MET A 179 -3.95 14.79 -7.60
C MET A 179 -2.67 15.63 -7.46
N VAL A 180 -1.62 15.32 -8.23
CA VAL A 180 -0.38 16.14 -8.26
C VAL A 180 -0.68 17.56 -8.70
N GLY A 181 -1.45 17.75 -9.77
CA GLY A 181 -1.82 19.06 -10.29
C GLY A 181 -2.63 19.91 -9.29
N ALA A 182 -3.58 19.28 -8.58
CA ALA A 182 -4.38 19.95 -7.55
C ALA A 182 -3.56 20.35 -6.31
N HIS A 183 -2.47 19.64 -6.03
CA HIS A 183 -1.65 19.83 -4.83
C HIS A 183 -0.18 20.08 -5.14
N ALA A 184 0.14 20.95 -6.11
CA ALA A 184 1.51 21.22 -6.56
C ALA A 184 2.45 21.70 -5.43
N SER A 185 1.91 22.33 -4.38
CA SER A 185 2.68 22.76 -3.20
C SER A 185 2.88 21.67 -2.14
N HIS A 186 2.24 20.49 -2.31
CA HIS A 186 2.39 19.38 -1.38
C HIS A 186 3.80 18.79 -1.47
N LYS A 187 4.39 18.45 -0.31
CA LYS A 187 5.78 17.92 -0.23
C LYS A 187 6.01 16.65 -1.03
N GLY A 188 4.96 15.89 -1.30
CA GLY A 188 5.00 14.66 -2.09
C GLY A 188 4.81 14.89 -3.60
N ALA A 189 4.32 16.06 -4.02
CA ALA A 189 3.89 16.29 -5.40
C ALA A 189 5.00 16.08 -6.41
N ALA A 190 6.14 16.77 -6.26
CA ALA A 190 7.26 16.64 -7.19
C ALA A 190 7.86 15.21 -7.24
N ARG A 191 7.83 14.51 -6.11
CA ARG A 191 8.33 13.13 -6.04
C ARG A 191 7.38 12.13 -6.70
N LEU A 192 6.08 12.34 -6.52
CA LEU A 192 5.04 11.54 -7.17
C LEU A 192 5.05 11.80 -8.67
N ASP A 193 5.12 13.06 -9.08
CA ASP A 193 5.19 13.45 -10.48
C ASP A 193 6.38 12.80 -11.19
N HIS A 194 7.57 12.90 -10.59
CA HIS A 194 8.77 12.26 -11.11
C HIS A 194 8.62 10.72 -11.18
N ALA A 195 7.99 10.08 -10.19
CA ALA A 195 7.74 8.65 -10.25
C ALA A 195 6.78 8.30 -11.39
N LEU A 196 5.73 9.09 -11.61
CA LEU A 196 4.79 8.91 -12.72
C LEU A 196 5.47 9.10 -14.09
N ASP A 197 6.35 10.10 -14.25
CA ASP A 197 7.12 10.29 -15.48
C ASP A 197 7.97 9.07 -15.81
N HIS A 198 8.61 8.47 -14.80
CA HIS A 198 9.38 7.25 -14.99
C HIS A 198 8.53 6.06 -15.39
N HIS A 199 7.33 5.95 -14.84
CA HIS A 199 6.39 4.90 -15.21
C HIS A 199 5.89 5.08 -16.65
N GLU A 200 5.61 6.30 -17.08
CA GLU A 200 5.20 6.60 -18.46
C GLU A 200 6.33 6.44 -19.47
N ALA A 201 7.57 6.78 -19.10
CA ALA A 201 8.74 6.59 -19.94
C ALA A 201 9.08 5.09 -20.14
N GLY A 202 8.96 4.27 -19.09
CA GLY A 202 9.08 2.81 -19.20
C GLY A 202 7.99 2.20 -20.08
N ALA A 203 6.82 2.85 -20.15
CA ALA A 203 5.72 2.50 -21.05
C ALA A 203 6.08 2.60 -22.54
N ALA A 204 7.11 3.33 -22.91
CA ALA A 204 7.49 3.57 -24.29
C ALA A 204 8.38 2.48 -24.91
N LEU A 205 8.98 1.59 -24.09
CA LEU A 205 9.83 0.52 -24.62
C LEU A 205 9.00 -0.65 -25.13
N THR A 206 9.23 -1.05 -26.36
CA THR A 206 8.62 -2.25 -26.93
C THR A 206 9.30 -3.52 -26.40
N LYS A 207 8.63 -4.69 -26.49
CA LYS A 207 9.26 -5.99 -26.16
C LYS A 207 10.61 -6.15 -26.87
N SER A 208 10.69 -5.77 -28.15
CA SER A 208 11.93 -5.82 -28.95
C SER A 208 13.01 -4.85 -28.44
N ASP A 209 12.66 -3.74 -27.83
CA ASP A 209 13.61 -2.81 -27.25
C ASP A 209 14.23 -3.39 -25.97
N LEU A 210 13.40 -4.00 -25.11
CA LEU A 210 13.86 -4.69 -23.91
C LEU A 210 14.76 -5.87 -24.24
N GLU A 211 14.40 -6.66 -25.26
CA GLU A 211 15.24 -7.76 -25.75
C GLU A 211 16.60 -7.26 -26.21
N ARG A 212 16.65 -6.20 -27.02
CA ARG A 212 17.92 -5.59 -27.48
C ARG A 212 18.77 -5.06 -26.33
N LEU A 213 18.12 -4.44 -25.35
CA LEU A 213 18.81 -3.87 -24.18
C LEU A 213 19.41 -4.98 -23.31
N PHE A 214 18.67 -6.05 -23.04
CA PHE A 214 19.16 -7.19 -22.28
C PHE A 214 20.33 -7.90 -22.98
N LEU A 215 20.20 -8.16 -24.28
CA LEU A 215 21.30 -8.77 -25.09
C LEU A 215 22.54 -7.87 -25.12
N LYS A 216 22.35 -6.55 -25.15
CA LYS A 216 23.45 -5.59 -25.03
C LYS A 216 24.15 -5.72 -23.68
N ILE A 217 23.41 -5.82 -22.59
CA ILE A 217 23.96 -6.03 -21.24
C ILE A 217 24.80 -7.32 -21.22
N CYS A 218 24.25 -8.43 -21.72
CA CYS A 218 24.98 -9.69 -21.76
C CYS A 218 26.31 -9.55 -22.53
N ARG A 219 26.30 -8.93 -23.72
CA ARG A 219 27.47 -8.72 -24.52
C ARG A 219 28.52 -7.80 -23.88
N ASP A 220 28.05 -6.62 -23.37
CA ASP A 220 28.94 -5.60 -22.81
C ASP A 220 29.65 -6.09 -21.54
N HIS A 221 29.01 -7.05 -20.83
CA HIS A 221 29.55 -7.63 -19.61
C HIS A 221 30.13 -9.04 -19.77
N GLY A 222 30.30 -9.53 -21.01
CA GLY A 222 30.93 -10.83 -21.31
C GLY A 222 30.13 -12.03 -20.75
N LEU A 223 28.80 -11.91 -20.67
CA LEU A 223 27.93 -13.00 -20.24
C LEU A 223 27.59 -13.91 -21.44
N PRO A 224 27.25 -15.20 -21.21
CA PRO A 224 26.74 -16.06 -22.27
C PRO A 224 25.52 -15.45 -22.96
N THR A 225 25.40 -15.73 -24.27
CA THR A 225 24.22 -15.29 -25.02
C THR A 225 23.05 -16.22 -24.74
N PRO A 226 21.92 -15.73 -24.26
CA PRO A 226 20.73 -16.54 -24.03
C PRO A 226 20.04 -16.89 -25.36
N LEU A 227 19.20 -17.92 -25.32
CA LEU A 227 18.18 -18.15 -26.34
C LEU A 227 17.03 -17.18 -26.10
N VAL A 228 16.51 -16.57 -27.17
CA VAL A 228 15.44 -15.55 -27.08
C VAL A 228 14.11 -16.15 -27.51
N ASN A 229 13.01 -15.78 -26.87
CA ASN A 229 11.64 -16.17 -27.19
C ASN A 229 11.49 -17.69 -27.33
N GLN A 230 11.96 -18.43 -26.34
CA GLN A 230 11.85 -19.89 -26.32
C GLN A 230 10.61 -20.36 -25.58
N HIS A 231 10.18 -21.56 -25.91
CA HIS A 231 9.12 -22.23 -25.14
C HIS A 231 9.74 -23.15 -24.10
N VAL A 232 9.28 -23.02 -22.87
CA VAL A 232 9.52 -23.95 -21.77
C VAL A 232 8.15 -24.50 -21.40
N ASP A 233 7.92 -25.78 -21.66
CA ASP A 233 6.59 -26.42 -21.63
C ASP A 233 5.60 -25.70 -22.56
N GLN A 234 4.56 -25.09 -21.99
CA GLN A 234 3.52 -24.38 -22.76
C GLN A 234 3.70 -22.85 -22.75
N ASP A 235 4.72 -22.36 -22.05
CA ASP A 235 4.93 -20.94 -21.85
C ASP A 235 6.10 -20.43 -22.69
N GLU A 236 5.89 -19.31 -23.39
CA GLU A 236 6.97 -18.55 -24.04
C GLU A 236 7.71 -17.73 -22.96
N VAL A 237 9.05 -17.84 -22.96
CA VAL A 237 9.94 -17.10 -22.05
C VAL A 237 10.83 -16.18 -22.85
N ASP A 238 11.12 -14.97 -22.33
CA ASP A 238 11.88 -13.96 -23.06
C ASP A 238 13.32 -14.41 -23.31
N PHE A 239 14.00 -14.94 -22.28
CA PHE A 239 15.37 -15.42 -22.38
C PHE A 239 15.57 -16.72 -21.61
N LEU A 240 16.28 -17.65 -22.23
CA LEU A 240 16.59 -18.96 -21.65
C LEU A 240 18.10 -19.22 -21.69
N PHE A 241 18.67 -19.62 -20.56
CA PHE A 241 20.00 -20.23 -20.44
C PHE A 241 19.83 -21.72 -20.13
N PRO A 242 19.81 -22.58 -21.14
CA PRO A 242 19.42 -23.98 -20.99
C PRO A 242 20.36 -24.78 -20.06
N ALA A 243 21.69 -24.55 -20.20
CA ALA A 243 22.70 -25.26 -19.42
C ALA A 243 22.57 -25.01 -17.91
N GLN A 244 22.10 -23.83 -17.51
CA GLN A 244 21.92 -23.42 -16.11
C GLN A 244 20.47 -23.56 -15.65
N ARG A 245 19.56 -23.98 -16.53
CA ARG A 245 18.11 -23.99 -16.29
C ARG A 245 17.62 -22.66 -15.71
N LEU A 246 18.05 -21.58 -16.33
CA LEU A 246 17.72 -20.22 -15.91
C LEU A 246 16.85 -19.54 -16.97
N ILE A 247 15.69 -19.10 -16.56
CA ILE A 247 14.77 -18.23 -17.30
C ILE A 247 15.01 -16.79 -16.85
N VAL A 248 15.03 -15.86 -17.79
CA VAL A 248 15.02 -14.44 -17.50
C VAL A 248 13.85 -13.80 -18.26
N GLU A 249 13.04 -13.06 -17.54
CA GLU A 249 11.92 -12.30 -18.08
C GLU A 249 12.24 -10.82 -18.01
N ALA A 250 12.03 -10.11 -19.10
CA ALA A 250 12.16 -8.67 -19.19
C ALA A 250 10.76 -8.05 -19.16
N ASP A 251 10.28 -7.74 -17.96
CA ASP A 251 8.93 -7.21 -17.76
C ASP A 251 8.88 -5.72 -18.16
N SER A 252 8.11 -5.41 -19.22
CA SER A 252 7.71 -4.02 -19.47
C SER A 252 6.67 -3.61 -18.45
N TRP A 253 6.89 -2.47 -17.83
CA TRP A 253 5.99 -1.89 -16.83
C TRP A 253 4.57 -1.59 -17.38
N THR A 254 4.44 -1.42 -18.67
CA THR A 254 3.21 -0.97 -19.36
C THR A 254 2.08 -1.97 -19.46
N HIS A 255 2.30 -3.21 -19.15
CA HIS A 255 1.25 -4.20 -19.31
C HIS A 255 0.43 -4.28 -18.03
N HIS A 256 -0.72 -3.59 -18.03
CA HIS A 256 -1.80 -3.67 -17.04
C HIS A 256 -1.82 -5.03 -16.31
N ARG A 257 -1.21 -5.11 -15.14
CA ARG A 257 -1.21 -6.31 -14.30
C ARG A 257 -2.57 -6.42 -13.62
N THR A 258 -3.51 -7.07 -14.28
CA THR A 258 -4.77 -7.45 -13.66
C THR A 258 -4.52 -8.57 -12.64
N ARG A 259 -5.34 -8.65 -11.58
CA ARG A 259 -5.30 -9.73 -10.58
C ARG A 259 -5.25 -11.12 -11.23
N HIS A 260 -5.98 -11.32 -12.32
CA HIS A 260 -5.98 -12.55 -13.13
C HIS A 260 -4.61 -12.86 -13.75
N ARG A 261 -3.86 -11.85 -14.15
CA ARG A 261 -2.52 -12.02 -14.73
C ARG A 261 -1.51 -12.38 -13.65
N PHE A 262 -1.58 -11.73 -12.48
CA PHE A 262 -0.75 -12.04 -11.32
C PHE A 262 -0.94 -13.49 -10.81
N GLU A 263 -2.18 -13.98 -10.76
CA GLU A 263 -2.45 -15.38 -10.40
C GLU A 263 -1.93 -16.37 -11.45
N ARG A 264 -2.02 -16.02 -12.72
CA ARG A 264 -1.47 -16.82 -13.83
C ARG A 264 0.05 -16.84 -13.80
N ASP A 265 0.70 -15.69 -13.56
CA ASP A 265 2.16 -15.58 -13.48
C ASP A 265 2.70 -16.42 -12.31
N ARG A 266 2.03 -16.42 -11.15
CA ARG A 266 2.39 -17.31 -10.04
C ARG A 266 2.28 -18.79 -10.36
N ARG A 267 1.25 -19.19 -11.10
CA ARG A 267 1.11 -20.58 -11.54
C ARG A 267 2.22 -20.97 -12.52
N ARG A 268 2.55 -20.07 -13.44
CA ARG A 268 3.65 -20.24 -14.39
C ARG A 268 5.01 -20.37 -13.67
N ASP A 269 5.28 -19.51 -12.69
CA ASP A 269 6.50 -19.60 -11.87
C ASP A 269 6.59 -20.90 -11.09
N ALA A 270 5.49 -21.35 -10.54
CA ALA A 270 5.43 -22.63 -9.84
C ALA A 270 5.70 -23.80 -10.81
N ALA A 271 5.14 -23.78 -12.03
CA ALA A 271 5.38 -24.79 -13.04
C ALA A 271 6.85 -24.82 -13.47
N HIS A 272 7.47 -23.65 -13.77
CA HIS A 272 8.88 -23.55 -14.10
C HIS A 272 9.77 -24.07 -12.95
N THR A 273 9.44 -23.74 -11.70
CA THR A 273 10.18 -24.23 -10.53
C THR A 273 10.08 -25.75 -10.40
N LEU A 274 8.90 -26.35 -10.61
CA LEU A 274 8.70 -27.80 -10.58
C LEU A 274 9.45 -28.49 -11.74
N ALA A 275 9.56 -27.84 -12.89
CA ALA A 275 10.36 -28.29 -14.03
C ALA A 275 11.89 -28.11 -13.81
N GLY A 276 12.30 -27.59 -12.65
CA GLY A 276 13.69 -27.40 -12.26
C GLY A 276 14.33 -26.14 -12.83
N TYR A 277 13.55 -25.17 -13.30
CA TYR A 277 14.05 -23.87 -13.75
C TYR A 277 14.01 -22.85 -12.61
N ARG A 278 14.98 -21.94 -12.63
CA ARG A 278 14.99 -20.72 -11.82
C ARG A 278 14.58 -19.56 -12.70
N THR A 279 13.74 -18.66 -12.20
CA THR A 279 13.32 -17.47 -12.95
C THR A 279 13.86 -16.21 -12.29
N LEU A 280 14.49 -15.35 -13.08
CA LEU A 280 14.84 -13.97 -12.73
C LEU A 280 13.96 -13.02 -13.55
N ARG A 281 13.53 -11.93 -12.92
CA ARG A 281 12.78 -10.86 -13.58
C ARG A 281 13.50 -9.55 -13.41
N PHE A 282 13.62 -8.83 -14.51
CA PHE A 282 14.13 -7.47 -14.53
C PHE A 282 13.11 -6.57 -15.21
N THR A 283 12.88 -5.41 -14.63
CA THR A 283 12.01 -4.42 -15.24
C THR A 283 12.77 -3.67 -16.34
N ASP A 284 12.04 -3.04 -17.28
CA ASP A 284 12.59 -2.08 -18.24
C ASP A 284 13.55 -1.09 -17.58
N ARG A 285 13.18 -0.63 -16.42
CA ARG A 285 13.94 0.30 -15.60
C ARG A 285 15.24 -0.28 -15.05
N ASP A 286 15.23 -1.54 -14.60
CA ASP A 286 16.46 -2.22 -14.19
C ASP A 286 17.42 -2.32 -15.36
N LEU A 287 16.90 -2.64 -16.56
CA LEU A 287 17.66 -2.75 -17.79
C LEU A 287 18.31 -1.42 -18.21
N GLU A 288 17.60 -0.30 -18.05
CA GLU A 288 18.11 1.03 -18.38
C GLU A 288 19.08 1.59 -17.33
N ASN A 289 18.76 1.46 -16.04
CA ASN A 289 19.44 2.22 -14.98
C ASN A 289 20.41 1.41 -14.13
N ALA A 290 20.35 0.05 -14.17
CA ALA A 290 21.16 -0.81 -13.33
C ALA A 290 21.88 -1.96 -14.08
N PRO A 291 22.45 -1.76 -15.29
CA PRO A 291 23.03 -2.83 -16.11
C PRO A 291 24.13 -3.60 -15.38
N HIS A 292 24.94 -2.94 -14.57
CA HIS A 292 25.99 -3.59 -13.77
C HIS A 292 25.42 -4.53 -12.70
N THR A 293 24.32 -4.13 -12.05
CA THR A 293 23.65 -4.95 -11.03
C THR A 293 23.04 -6.19 -11.66
N ILE A 294 22.39 -6.04 -12.83
CA ILE A 294 21.86 -7.15 -13.61
C ILE A 294 22.99 -8.12 -14.00
N ALA A 295 24.08 -7.60 -14.53
CA ALA A 295 25.21 -8.43 -14.93
C ALA A 295 25.82 -9.20 -13.75
N GLN A 296 25.90 -8.60 -12.58
CA GLN A 296 26.38 -9.26 -11.37
C GLN A 296 25.41 -10.36 -10.89
N THR A 297 24.10 -10.07 -10.91
CA THR A 297 23.07 -11.05 -10.57
C THR A 297 23.10 -12.24 -11.52
N LEU A 298 23.21 -11.97 -12.81
CA LEU A 298 23.32 -13.01 -13.84
C LEU A 298 24.59 -13.87 -13.67
N ARG A 299 25.76 -13.29 -13.41
CA ARG A 299 26.99 -14.07 -13.14
C ARG A 299 26.79 -15.01 -11.97
N THR A 300 26.20 -14.54 -10.89
CA THR A 300 25.90 -15.37 -9.73
C THR A 300 24.93 -16.49 -10.07
N ALA A 301 23.88 -16.19 -10.81
CA ALA A 301 22.86 -17.17 -11.22
C ALA A 301 23.39 -18.19 -12.24
N LEU A 302 24.31 -17.80 -13.12
CA LEU A 302 24.93 -18.67 -14.09
C LEU A 302 26.07 -19.52 -13.50
N GLY A 303 26.46 -19.29 -12.24
CA GLY A 303 27.53 -20.04 -11.59
C GLY A 303 28.94 -19.58 -11.97
N GLU A 304 29.07 -18.43 -12.64
CA GLU A 304 30.34 -17.82 -12.95
C GLU A 304 30.92 -17.15 -11.69
N GLN A 305 31.55 -17.93 -10.81
CA GLN A 305 32.40 -17.37 -9.75
C GLN A 305 33.55 -16.59 -10.40
N ARG A 306 33.81 -15.39 -9.88
CA ARG A 306 35.04 -14.66 -10.18
C ARG A 306 36.22 -15.66 -10.15
N ALA A 307 36.89 -15.86 -11.27
CA ALA A 307 38.23 -16.32 -11.25
C ALA A 307 39.02 -15.28 -10.44
N ALA A 308 39.21 -15.59 -9.15
CA ALA A 308 40.04 -14.78 -8.29
C ALA A 308 41.40 -14.74 -8.86
N SER A 309 41.88 -13.56 -9.17
CA SER A 309 43.23 -13.18 -9.47
C SER A 309 44.24 -14.05 -8.66
N SER A 310 44.73 -15.10 -9.26
CA SER A 310 45.96 -15.75 -8.82
C SER A 310 47.06 -15.28 -9.76
N GLN A 311 47.57 -14.10 -9.49
CA GLN A 311 48.91 -13.70 -9.91
C GLN A 311 49.59 -13.18 -8.64
N GLY A 312 50.45 -13.94 -8.13
CA GLY A 312 51.57 -13.62 -7.27
C GLY A 312 52.47 -14.83 -7.10
N PRO A 313 53.65 -14.64 -6.72
CA PRO A 313 54.66 -13.69 -7.16
C PRO A 313 55.61 -14.25 -8.19
#